data_3792700e28494eb58ed25c8d5c8cded4
#
_entry.id   3792700e28494eb58ed25c8d5c8cded4
#
_cell.length_a   1.000
_cell.length_b   1.000
_cell.length_c   1.000
_cell.angle_alpha   90.00
_cell.angle_beta   90.00
_cell.angle_gamma   90.00
#
_symmetry.space_group_name_H-M   'P 1'
#
loop_
_entity.id
_entity.type
_entity.pdbx_description
1 polymer ?
#
loop_
_entity_poly.entity_id
_entity_poly.type
_entity_poly.pdbx_seq_one_letter_code
_entity_poly.pdbx_strand_id
1 'polypeptide(L)'
;MPDTNAAHWDNYWQGRASHQTGNALVEVGIENNHALKKFWTDTFSQQPKSIHIVDFACGAGSVLEHANELGFSKLTGIDVSQKALDVMMKKIPTASGICSHVDKVPSAENSADLVVSQFGVEYAGNRMQLFHAFQEMRRILKPGGEIIIVAHAKNSVIYEGCNGSLKNAQLIQDSKFLDIAKKTTLSLHENPNQTKNSNQQKLMGRLNQSAEPIMAWLRVADRSKDEFAKFAYHLLESSHKLITNHAKYSKAESAEWFVGIHAELEAYKGRMSSMTTAALSEEEITDLTGKLSEDHAQLVFSPLEKLYFPPNKKLAAWIIRASKSS
;
A
#
# COMPACT_ATOMS: atom_id res chain seq x y z
N MET A 1 14.01 14.29 14.46
CA MET A 1 14.07 12.83 14.37
C MET A 1 13.78 12.48 12.91
N PRO A 2 14.44 11.50 12.27
CA PRO A 2 14.04 11.09 10.94
C PRO A 2 12.57 10.65 10.99
N ASP A 3 11.81 11.10 10.01
CA ASP A 3 10.40 10.83 9.91
C ASP A 3 10.19 9.31 9.76
N THR A 4 9.60 8.70 10.79
CA THR A 4 9.34 7.24 10.81
C THR A 4 8.43 6.83 9.65
N ASN A 5 7.63 7.74 9.12
CA ASN A 5 6.73 7.50 8.00
C ASN A 5 7.51 7.34 6.67
N ALA A 6 8.47 8.21 6.40
CA ALA A 6 9.31 8.12 5.19
C ALA A 6 10.10 6.81 5.14
N ALA A 7 10.69 6.38 6.26
CA ALA A 7 11.46 5.14 6.34
C ALA A 7 10.60 3.89 6.06
N HIS A 8 9.33 3.87 6.48
CA HIS A 8 8.42 2.76 6.17
C HIS A 8 8.11 2.67 4.68
N TRP A 9 7.88 3.80 4.01
CA TRP A 9 7.61 3.84 2.59
C TRP A 9 8.87 3.54 1.77
N ASP A 10 10.05 4.04 2.17
CA ASP A 10 11.32 3.69 1.53
C ASP A 10 11.61 2.19 1.57
N ASN A 11 11.37 1.53 2.71
CA ASN A 11 11.50 0.08 2.84
C ASN A 11 10.51 -0.67 1.95
N TYR A 12 9.28 -0.20 1.86
CA TYR A 12 8.27 -0.77 0.96
C TYR A 12 8.72 -0.71 -0.50
N TRP A 13 9.16 0.46 -0.96
CA TRP A 13 9.59 0.64 -2.35
C TRP A 13 10.91 -0.06 -2.66
N GLN A 14 11.82 -0.18 -1.70
CA GLN A 14 13.06 -0.94 -1.84
C GLN A 14 12.78 -2.44 -1.98
N GLY A 15 11.87 -3.00 -1.22
CA GLY A 15 11.43 -4.38 -1.35
C GLY A 15 10.84 -4.67 -2.72
N ARG A 16 10.05 -3.75 -3.28
CA ARG A 16 9.50 -3.88 -4.65
C ARG A 16 10.54 -3.79 -5.75
N ALA A 17 11.54 -2.93 -5.61
CA ALA A 17 12.60 -2.78 -6.61
C ALA A 17 13.55 -3.98 -6.66
N SER A 18 13.74 -4.70 -5.55
CA SER A 18 14.62 -5.87 -5.46
C SER A 18 13.95 -7.18 -5.88
N HIS A 19 12.63 -7.26 -5.85
CA HIS A 19 11.89 -8.46 -6.24
C HIS A 19 11.31 -8.30 -7.67
N GLN A 20 12.08 -8.72 -8.67
CA GLN A 20 11.57 -9.00 -10.03
C GLN A 20 10.58 -10.18 -10.08
N THR A 21 10.25 -10.78 -8.94
CA THR A 21 9.30 -11.87 -8.80
C THR A 21 8.18 -11.45 -7.84
N GLY A 22 7.11 -11.03 -8.39
CA GLY A 22 5.69 -11.06 -8.07
C GLY A 22 5.15 -11.31 -6.67
N ASN A 23 5.79 -10.83 -5.60
CA ASN A 23 5.25 -10.93 -4.24
C ASN A 23 4.86 -9.55 -3.66
N ALA A 24 4.32 -8.68 -4.50
CA ALA A 24 3.64 -7.49 -4.02
C ALA A 24 2.24 -7.89 -3.54
N LEU A 25 2.13 -8.23 -2.26
CA LEU A 25 0.84 -8.36 -1.59
C LEU A 25 0.10 -7.02 -1.70
N VAL A 26 -0.98 -7.04 -2.50
CA VAL A 26 -1.90 -5.93 -2.79
C VAL A 26 -1.30 -4.83 -3.68
N GLU A 27 -1.26 -5.09 -4.98
CA GLU A 27 -1.29 -4.02 -5.99
C GLU A 27 -2.75 -3.68 -6.33
N VAL A 28 -3.26 -2.59 -5.77
CA VAL A 28 -4.36 -1.87 -6.40
C VAL A 28 -3.72 -0.80 -7.30
N GLY A 29 -2.85 -1.25 -8.21
CA GLY A 29 -2.31 -0.39 -9.26
C GLY A 29 -3.35 -0.17 -10.35
N ILE A 30 -3.25 0.95 -11.06
CA ILE A 30 -4.10 1.23 -12.24
C ILE A 30 -4.05 0.07 -13.24
N GLU A 31 -2.89 -0.55 -13.41
CA GLU A 31 -2.62 -1.62 -14.37
C GLU A 31 -3.46 -2.87 -14.13
N ASN A 32 -3.74 -3.20 -12.87
CA ASN A 32 -4.47 -4.41 -12.48
C ASN A 32 -5.94 -4.15 -12.17
N ASN A 33 -6.38 -2.88 -12.18
CA ASN A 33 -7.75 -2.51 -11.86
C ASN A 33 -8.42 -1.78 -13.01
N HIS A 34 -9.26 -2.50 -13.75
CA HIS A 34 -9.96 -1.98 -14.93
C HIS A 34 -10.82 -0.73 -14.61
N ALA A 35 -11.38 -0.63 -13.41
CA ALA A 35 -12.21 0.51 -13.02
C ALA A 35 -11.38 1.76 -12.77
N LEU A 36 -10.22 1.64 -12.12
CA LEU A 36 -9.28 2.75 -11.92
C LEU A 36 -8.68 3.21 -13.25
N LYS A 37 -8.24 2.26 -14.09
CA LYS A 37 -7.71 2.57 -15.42
C LYS A 37 -8.74 3.33 -16.27
N LYS A 38 -9.98 2.84 -16.28
CA LYS A 38 -11.07 3.50 -17.00
C LYS A 38 -11.33 4.90 -16.43
N PHE A 39 -11.40 5.05 -15.11
CA PHE A 39 -11.62 6.35 -14.46
C PHE A 39 -10.58 7.38 -14.89
N TRP A 40 -9.29 7.04 -14.83
CA TRP A 40 -8.22 7.95 -15.22
C TRP A 40 -8.18 8.19 -16.74
N THR A 41 -8.48 7.18 -17.56
CA THR A 41 -8.61 7.35 -19.02
C THR A 41 -9.70 8.37 -19.34
N ASP A 42 -10.89 8.20 -18.75
CA ASP A 42 -12.03 9.10 -18.96
C ASP A 42 -11.70 10.53 -18.47
N THR A 43 -11.02 10.65 -17.32
CA THR A 43 -10.58 11.93 -16.76
C THR A 43 -9.58 12.63 -17.69
N PHE A 44 -8.52 11.95 -18.09
CA PHE A 44 -7.47 12.55 -18.92
C PHE A 44 -7.87 12.80 -20.35
N SER A 45 -8.85 12.04 -20.89
CA SER A 45 -9.36 12.25 -22.25
C SER A 45 -10.06 13.61 -22.43
N GLN A 46 -10.52 14.21 -21.35
CA GLN A 46 -11.18 15.52 -21.35
C GLN A 46 -10.20 16.70 -21.21
N GLN A 47 -8.91 16.41 -21.00
CA GLN A 47 -7.90 17.44 -20.73
C GLN A 47 -7.02 17.72 -21.95
N PRO A 48 -6.64 19.01 -22.18
CA PRO A 48 -5.62 19.35 -23.19
C PRO A 48 -4.27 18.71 -22.87
N LYS A 49 -3.58 18.17 -23.89
CA LYS A 49 -2.28 17.50 -23.68
C LYS A 49 -1.15 18.42 -23.22
N SER A 50 -1.34 19.73 -23.32
CA SER A 50 -0.35 20.74 -22.91
C SER A 50 -0.35 21.07 -21.41
N ILE A 51 -1.34 20.60 -20.64
CA ILE A 51 -1.45 20.90 -19.21
C ILE A 51 -0.31 20.30 -18.39
N HIS A 52 -0.02 20.93 -17.26
CA HIS A 52 0.89 20.40 -16.24
C HIS A 52 0.10 19.63 -15.18
N ILE A 53 0.36 18.33 -15.09
CA ILE A 53 -0.24 17.41 -14.11
C ILE A 53 0.74 17.22 -12.95
N VAL A 54 0.28 17.40 -11.72
CA VAL A 54 1.05 17.17 -10.50
C VAL A 54 0.35 16.09 -9.67
N ASP A 55 1.05 15.00 -9.34
CA ASP A 55 0.55 13.87 -8.57
C ASP A 55 1.10 13.91 -7.14
N PHE A 56 0.22 14.05 -6.15
CA PHE A 56 0.54 14.11 -4.72
C PHE A 56 0.56 12.72 -4.10
N ALA A 57 1.66 12.40 -3.40
CA ALA A 57 1.97 11.06 -2.91
C ALA A 57 1.93 10.03 -4.05
N CYS A 58 2.69 10.33 -5.10
CA CYS A 58 2.65 9.63 -6.38
C CYS A 58 3.21 8.19 -6.32
N GLY A 59 3.96 7.83 -5.28
CA GLY A 59 4.68 6.57 -5.21
C GLY A 59 5.57 6.36 -6.44
N ALA A 60 5.49 5.19 -7.05
CA ALA A 60 6.21 4.87 -8.29
C ALA A 60 5.52 5.41 -9.56
N GLY A 61 4.58 6.35 -9.43
CA GLY A 61 4.03 7.14 -10.52
C GLY A 61 2.99 6.45 -11.40
N SER A 62 2.18 5.53 -10.89
CA SER A 62 1.22 4.78 -11.70
C SER A 62 0.19 5.66 -12.42
N VAL A 63 -0.28 6.75 -11.80
CA VAL A 63 -1.20 7.72 -12.43
C VAL A 63 -0.47 8.51 -13.52
N LEU A 64 0.75 8.96 -13.23
CA LEU A 64 1.56 9.72 -14.20
C LEU A 64 2.03 8.84 -15.37
N GLU A 65 2.34 7.56 -15.14
CA GLU A 65 2.67 6.60 -16.20
C GLU A 65 1.50 6.44 -17.16
N HIS A 66 0.29 6.30 -16.63
CA HIS A 66 -0.92 6.25 -17.44
C HIS A 66 -1.20 7.57 -18.19
N ALA A 67 -0.98 8.72 -17.55
CA ALA A 67 -1.08 10.02 -18.23
C ALA A 67 -0.05 10.13 -19.37
N ASN A 68 1.20 9.67 -19.16
CA ASN A 68 2.25 9.66 -20.17
C ASN A 68 1.89 8.76 -21.37
N GLU A 69 1.32 7.56 -21.12
CA GLU A 69 0.78 6.68 -22.17
C GLU A 69 -0.29 7.37 -23.03
N LEU A 70 -1.08 8.24 -22.42
CA LEU A 70 -2.11 9.03 -23.11
C LEU A 70 -1.55 10.31 -23.76
N GLY A 71 -0.23 10.54 -23.75
CA GLY A 71 0.43 11.62 -24.45
C GLY A 71 0.64 12.91 -23.65
N PHE A 72 0.49 12.91 -22.33
CA PHE A 72 0.89 14.04 -21.48
C PHE A 72 2.40 14.00 -21.22
N SER A 73 3.06 15.16 -21.28
CA SER A 73 4.52 15.27 -21.11
C SER A 73 4.96 16.20 -19.99
N LYS A 74 4.08 17.08 -19.49
CA LYS A 74 4.37 17.95 -18.35
C LYS A 74 3.86 17.30 -17.08
N LEU A 75 4.68 16.43 -16.47
CA LEU A 75 4.32 15.57 -15.36
C LEU A 75 5.27 15.80 -14.18
N THR A 76 4.72 15.97 -12.99
CA THR A 76 5.49 16.10 -11.75
C THR A 76 4.90 15.18 -10.68
N GLY A 77 5.72 14.31 -10.10
CA GLY A 77 5.34 13.50 -8.96
C GLY A 77 5.94 14.07 -7.66
N ILE A 78 5.14 14.10 -6.62
CA ILE A 78 5.54 14.49 -5.26
C ILE A 78 5.38 13.28 -4.36
N ASP A 79 6.45 12.89 -3.67
CA ASP A 79 6.42 11.81 -2.70
C ASP A 79 7.49 12.02 -1.62
N VAL A 80 7.26 11.48 -0.43
CA VAL A 80 8.23 11.52 0.67
C VAL A 80 9.38 10.54 0.45
N SER A 81 9.17 9.50 -0.37
CA SER A 81 10.14 8.46 -0.68
C SER A 81 10.94 8.80 -1.95
N GLN A 82 12.21 9.14 -1.79
CA GLN A 82 13.12 9.33 -2.92
C GLN A 82 13.21 8.06 -3.80
N LYS A 83 13.16 6.87 -3.18
CA LYS A 83 13.23 5.60 -3.92
C LYS A 83 12.01 5.38 -4.83
N ALA A 84 10.82 5.79 -4.37
CA ALA A 84 9.62 5.77 -5.20
C ALA A 84 9.77 6.69 -6.42
N LEU A 85 10.25 7.92 -6.20
CA LEU A 85 10.51 8.89 -7.26
C LEU A 85 11.56 8.41 -8.26
N ASP A 86 12.61 7.75 -7.80
CA ASP A 86 13.65 7.17 -8.68
C ASP A 86 13.06 6.09 -9.59
N VAL A 87 12.15 5.26 -9.07
CA VAL A 87 11.41 4.27 -9.88
C VAL A 87 10.49 4.96 -10.87
N MET A 88 9.74 5.98 -10.45
CA MET A 88 8.87 6.76 -11.32
C MET A 88 9.65 7.41 -12.47
N MET A 89 10.72 8.15 -12.17
CA MET A 89 11.54 8.84 -13.19
C MET A 89 12.24 7.88 -14.15
N LYS A 90 12.59 6.68 -13.68
CA LYS A 90 13.12 5.62 -14.57
C LYS A 90 12.06 5.12 -15.56
N LYS A 91 10.79 5.01 -15.14
CA LYS A 91 9.68 4.59 -16.00
C LYS A 91 9.23 5.71 -16.93
N ILE A 92 9.23 6.95 -16.44
CA ILE A 92 8.74 8.16 -17.15
C ILE A 92 9.87 9.19 -17.21
N PRO A 93 10.81 9.07 -18.16
CA PRO A 93 11.98 9.97 -18.22
C PRO A 93 11.64 11.45 -18.42
N THR A 94 10.44 11.76 -18.86
CA THR A 94 9.93 13.14 -19.03
C THR A 94 9.33 13.73 -17.75
N ALA A 95 9.06 12.91 -16.72
CA ALA A 95 8.50 13.38 -15.46
C ALA A 95 9.59 13.95 -14.53
N SER A 96 9.22 14.93 -13.74
CA SER A 96 10.02 15.46 -12.63
C SER A 96 9.57 14.85 -11.31
N GLY A 97 10.51 14.58 -10.38
CA GLY A 97 10.24 14.12 -9.03
C GLY A 97 10.58 15.18 -7.99
N ILE A 98 9.72 15.40 -7.02
CA ILE A 98 9.94 16.29 -5.87
C ILE A 98 9.83 15.47 -4.59
N CYS A 99 10.97 15.26 -3.91
CA CYS A 99 10.98 14.56 -2.62
C CYS A 99 10.55 15.54 -1.51
N SER A 100 9.29 15.43 -1.08
CA SER A 100 8.71 16.31 -0.08
C SER A 100 7.47 15.70 0.57
N HIS A 101 7.15 16.18 1.78
CA HIS A 101 5.83 15.97 2.36
C HIS A 101 4.77 16.74 1.56
N VAL A 102 3.58 16.14 1.45
CA VAL A 102 2.44 16.71 0.69
C VAL A 102 1.83 17.94 1.35
N ASP A 103 2.08 18.18 2.63
CA ASP A 103 1.62 19.33 3.39
C ASP A 103 2.60 20.53 3.34
N LYS A 104 3.74 20.39 2.63
CA LYS A 104 4.74 21.47 2.46
C LYS A 104 5.55 21.24 1.17
N VAL A 105 4.97 21.59 0.05
CA VAL A 105 5.54 21.33 -1.27
C VAL A 105 6.38 22.50 -1.76
N PRO A 106 7.66 22.31 -2.16
CA PRO A 106 8.53 23.38 -2.68
C PRO A 106 8.24 23.69 -4.16
N SER A 107 6.96 23.95 -4.48
CA SER A 107 6.51 24.34 -5.82
C SER A 107 5.95 25.76 -5.80
N ALA A 108 6.07 26.48 -6.92
CA ALA A 108 5.52 27.82 -7.05
C ALA A 108 3.97 27.80 -6.99
N GLU A 109 3.39 28.89 -6.51
CA GLU A 109 1.94 29.10 -6.59
C GLU A 109 1.49 29.12 -8.06
N ASN A 110 0.25 28.66 -8.30
CA ASN A 110 -0.36 28.69 -9.63
C ASN A 110 0.51 28.04 -10.72
N SER A 111 1.16 26.93 -10.40
CA SER A 111 2.09 26.23 -11.31
C SER A 111 1.49 24.99 -11.98
N ALA A 112 0.42 24.39 -11.42
CA ALA A 112 -0.24 23.18 -11.90
C ALA A 112 -1.61 23.50 -12.53
N ASP A 113 -1.93 22.84 -13.63
CA ASP A 113 -3.26 22.92 -14.26
C ASP A 113 -4.20 21.85 -13.67
N LEU A 114 -3.66 20.67 -13.35
CA LEU A 114 -4.38 19.56 -12.74
C LEU A 114 -3.53 18.96 -11.61
N VAL A 115 -4.11 18.85 -10.42
CA VAL A 115 -3.53 18.16 -9.28
C VAL A 115 -4.28 16.87 -9.05
N VAL A 116 -3.57 15.75 -8.97
CA VAL A 116 -4.15 14.43 -8.77
C VAL A 116 -3.54 13.73 -7.54
N SER A 117 -4.25 12.76 -6.99
CA SER A 117 -3.71 11.79 -6.06
C SER A 117 -4.53 10.50 -6.13
N GLN A 118 -3.90 9.34 -6.05
CA GLN A 118 -4.59 8.06 -5.96
C GLN A 118 -4.02 7.24 -4.80
N PHE A 119 -4.86 6.98 -3.80
CA PHE A 119 -4.49 6.19 -2.63
C PHE A 119 -3.18 6.67 -1.99
N GLY A 120 -3.04 8.00 -1.83
CA GLY A 120 -1.80 8.60 -1.41
C GLY A 120 -1.97 9.74 -0.40
N VAL A 121 -2.68 10.81 -0.76
CA VAL A 121 -2.75 12.01 0.09
C VAL A 121 -3.39 11.77 1.46
N GLU A 122 -4.26 10.79 1.60
CA GLU A 122 -4.87 10.41 2.88
C GLU A 122 -3.87 9.85 3.89
N TYR A 123 -2.66 9.48 3.42
CA TYR A 123 -1.54 9.08 4.28
C TYR A 123 -0.68 10.26 4.76
N ALA A 124 -1.08 11.49 4.54
CA ALA A 124 -0.33 12.67 4.97
C ALA A 124 -0.02 12.69 6.48
N GLY A 125 -0.65 11.81 7.25
CA GLY A 125 -0.48 11.68 8.69
C GLY A 125 -1.81 11.83 9.44
N ASN A 126 -1.96 12.89 10.26
CA ASN A 126 -3.24 13.16 10.93
C ASN A 126 -4.16 14.05 10.07
N ARG A 127 -5.39 14.29 10.55
CA ARG A 127 -6.40 15.09 9.82
C ARG A 127 -5.96 16.54 9.56
N MET A 128 -5.12 17.11 10.43
CA MET A 128 -4.58 18.45 10.22
C MET A 128 -3.56 18.47 9.08
N GLN A 129 -2.70 17.46 9.00
CA GLN A 129 -1.74 17.33 7.89
C GLN A 129 -2.46 17.07 6.56
N LEU A 130 -3.55 16.29 6.56
CA LEU A 130 -4.40 16.13 5.39
C LEU A 130 -5.02 17.47 4.97
N PHE A 131 -5.51 18.26 5.91
CA PHE A 131 -6.03 19.62 5.64
C PHE A 131 -4.94 20.51 5.01
N HIS A 132 -3.72 20.53 5.56
CA HIS A 132 -2.60 21.28 4.99
C HIS A 132 -2.20 20.76 3.59
N ALA A 133 -2.30 19.47 3.32
CA ALA A 133 -2.04 18.93 1.99
C ALA A 133 -3.03 19.49 0.95
N PHE A 134 -4.32 19.62 1.29
CA PHE A 134 -5.30 20.28 0.42
C PHE A 134 -5.01 21.77 0.24
N GLN A 135 -4.52 22.46 1.27
CA GLN A 135 -4.09 23.85 1.16
C GLN A 135 -2.91 24.00 0.17
N GLU A 136 -1.94 23.08 0.23
CA GLU A 136 -0.82 23.05 -0.72
C GLU A 136 -1.28 22.73 -2.15
N MET A 137 -2.19 21.75 -2.32
CA MET A 137 -2.81 21.49 -3.63
C MET A 137 -3.47 22.74 -4.21
N ARG A 138 -4.29 23.44 -3.39
CA ARG A 138 -4.91 24.71 -3.79
C ARG A 138 -3.88 25.79 -4.12
N ARG A 139 -2.81 25.89 -3.33
CA ARG A 139 -1.76 26.92 -3.53
C ARG A 139 -1.09 26.77 -4.89
N ILE A 140 -0.69 25.53 -5.25
CA ILE A 140 -0.01 25.28 -6.52
C ILE A 140 -0.96 25.24 -7.72
N LEU A 141 -2.26 25.02 -7.50
CA LEU A 141 -3.27 24.97 -8.55
C LEU A 141 -3.50 26.36 -9.16
N LYS A 142 -3.48 26.44 -10.48
CA LYS A 142 -3.82 27.66 -11.22
C LYS A 142 -5.30 28.01 -11.07
N PRO A 143 -5.69 29.31 -11.20
CA PRO A 143 -7.08 29.66 -11.43
C PRO A 143 -7.65 28.87 -12.63
N GLY A 144 -8.85 28.32 -12.47
CA GLY A 144 -9.48 27.43 -13.46
C GLY A 144 -8.95 25.99 -13.50
N GLY A 145 -7.97 25.64 -12.66
CA GLY A 145 -7.46 24.27 -12.53
C GLY A 145 -8.34 23.38 -11.66
N GLU A 146 -8.07 22.08 -11.68
CA GLU A 146 -8.82 21.05 -10.94
C GLU A 146 -7.93 20.23 -9.99
N ILE A 147 -8.52 19.79 -8.88
CA ILE A 147 -7.99 18.76 -7.98
C ILE A 147 -8.88 17.52 -8.14
N ILE A 148 -8.26 16.36 -8.34
CA ILE A 148 -8.97 15.07 -8.42
C ILE A 148 -8.25 14.03 -7.56
N ILE A 149 -8.93 13.55 -6.53
CA ILE A 149 -8.38 12.60 -5.59
C ILE A 149 -9.23 11.32 -5.59
N VAL A 150 -8.57 10.18 -5.69
CA VAL A 150 -9.14 8.85 -5.44
C VAL A 150 -8.61 8.38 -4.09
N ALA A 151 -9.43 8.42 -3.05
CA ALA A 151 -9.03 8.11 -1.68
C ALA A 151 -9.64 6.80 -1.17
N HIS A 152 -8.94 6.12 -0.25
CA HIS A 152 -9.47 4.94 0.42
C HIS A 152 -10.76 5.27 1.18
N ALA A 153 -11.81 4.48 0.92
CA ALA A 153 -13.10 4.62 1.58
C ALA A 153 -13.22 3.62 2.74
N LYS A 154 -13.64 4.08 3.92
CA LYS A 154 -14.09 3.20 5.00
C LYS A 154 -15.26 2.35 4.52
N ASN A 155 -15.33 1.10 4.99
CA ASN A 155 -16.34 0.12 4.60
C ASN A 155 -16.37 -0.22 3.09
N SER A 156 -15.28 0.04 2.38
CA SER A 156 -15.10 -0.37 0.99
C SER A 156 -14.54 -1.80 0.90
N VAL A 157 -14.59 -2.39 -0.31
CA VAL A 157 -13.99 -3.72 -0.55
C VAL A 157 -12.49 -3.74 -0.28
N ILE A 158 -11.78 -2.63 -0.53
CA ILE A 158 -10.36 -2.49 -0.21
C ILE A 158 -10.16 -2.49 1.30
N TYR A 159 -10.93 -1.66 2.01
CA TYR A 159 -10.89 -1.56 3.47
C TYR A 159 -11.18 -2.91 4.15
N GLU A 160 -12.24 -3.60 3.72
CA GLU A 160 -12.62 -4.91 4.26
C GLU A 160 -11.56 -5.98 3.96
N GLY A 161 -10.97 -5.95 2.77
CA GLY A 161 -9.84 -6.81 2.40
C GLY A 161 -8.63 -6.60 3.32
N CYS A 162 -8.25 -5.33 3.58
CA CYS A 162 -7.16 -5.00 4.51
C CYS A 162 -7.46 -5.44 5.94
N ASN A 163 -8.67 -5.23 6.44
CA ASN A 163 -9.10 -5.70 7.76
C ASN A 163 -9.08 -7.23 7.86
N GLY A 164 -9.54 -7.94 6.83
CA GLY A 164 -9.46 -9.40 6.75
C GLY A 164 -8.02 -9.89 6.82
N SER A 165 -7.14 -9.27 6.06
CA SER A 165 -5.72 -9.56 6.05
C SER A 165 -5.05 -9.29 7.40
N LEU A 166 -5.40 -8.19 8.09
CA LEU A 166 -4.93 -7.88 9.44
C LEU A 166 -5.33 -8.96 10.45
N LYS A 167 -6.60 -9.39 10.43
CA LYS A 167 -7.10 -10.46 11.30
C LYS A 167 -6.34 -11.77 11.06
N ASN A 168 -6.10 -12.12 9.81
CA ASN A 168 -5.39 -13.34 9.44
C ASN A 168 -3.88 -13.27 9.78
N ALA A 169 -3.25 -12.11 9.62
CA ALA A 169 -1.88 -11.89 10.06
C ALA A 169 -1.75 -11.98 11.59
N GLN A 170 -2.73 -11.45 12.33
CA GLN A 170 -2.80 -11.60 13.77
C GLN A 170 -3.02 -13.06 14.19
N LEU A 171 -3.86 -13.82 13.47
CA LEU A 171 -4.05 -15.26 13.68
C LEU A 171 -2.71 -16.04 13.59
N ILE A 172 -1.89 -15.71 12.56
CA ILE A 172 -0.56 -16.34 12.41
C ILE A 172 0.33 -16.00 13.61
N GLN A 173 0.34 -14.76 14.04
CA GLN A 173 1.14 -14.30 15.17
C GLN A 173 0.69 -14.94 16.50
N ASP A 174 -0.61 -14.99 16.77
CA ASP A 174 -1.19 -15.54 17.99
C ASP A 174 -0.98 -17.06 18.07
N SER A 175 -0.93 -17.74 16.94
CA SER A 175 -0.65 -19.18 16.87
C SER A 175 0.75 -19.55 17.39
N LYS A 176 1.68 -18.57 17.45
CA LYS A 176 3.11 -18.79 17.78
C LYS A 176 3.82 -19.77 16.84
N PHE A 177 3.23 -20.03 15.67
CA PHE A 177 3.75 -21.03 14.74
C PHE A 177 5.20 -20.75 14.35
N LEU A 178 5.53 -19.52 13.95
CA LEU A 178 6.89 -19.17 13.50
C LEU A 178 7.93 -19.34 14.62
N ASP A 179 7.61 -18.95 15.86
CA ASP A 179 8.51 -19.12 17.00
C ASP A 179 8.77 -20.60 17.30
N ILE A 180 7.71 -21.41 17.25
CA ILE A 180 7.80 -22.85 17.49
C ILE A 180 8.54 -23.54 16.35
N ALA A 181 8.26 -23.17 15.09
CA ALA A 181 8.96 -23.69 13.92
C ALA A 181 10.45 -23.37 13.95
N LYS A 182 10.82 -22.11 14.26
CA LYS A 182 12.22 -21.69 14.48
C LYS A 182 12.89 -22.53 15.55
N LYS A 183 12.27 -22.63 16.74
CA LYS A 183 12.81 -23.42 17.85
C LYS A 183 12.99 -24.90 17.48
N THR A 184 12.02 -25.48 16.77
CA THR A 184 12.08 -26.85 16.29
C THR A 184 13.24 -27.05 15.34
N THR A 185 13.37 -26.20 14.32
CA THR A 185 14.46 -26.26 13.32
C THR A 185 15.83 -26.15 13.98
N LEU A 186 16.02 -25.16 14.87
CA LEU A 186 17.31 -24.95 15.53
C LEU A 186 17.68 -26.12 16.48
N SER A 187 16.70 -26.73 17.13
CA SER A 187 16.91 -27.92 17.97
C SER A 187 17.37 -29.15 17.15
N LEU A 188 16.92 -29.28 15.90
CA LEU A 188 17.39 -30.35 14.99
C LEU A 188 18.85 -30.15 14.57
N HIS A 189 19.30 -28.90 14.38
CA HIS A 189 20.72 -28.61 14.12
C HIS A 189 21.64 -28.92 15.31
N GLU A 190 21.15 -28.74 16.52
CA GLU A 190 21.94 -29.02 17.75
C GLU A 190 22.04 -30.51 18.04
N ASN A 191 21.04 -31.30 17.63
CA ASN A 191 20.94 -32.74 17.94
C ASN A 191 20.51 -33.57 16.71
N PRO A 192 21.31 -33.62 15.63
CA PRO A 192 20.91 -34.22 14.35
C PRO A 192 20.61 -35.74 14.44
N ASN A 193 21.19 -36.45 15.40
CA ASN A 193 21.03 -37.89 15.57
C ASN A 193 19.91 -38.27 16.57
N GLN A 194 19.18 -37.31 17.14
CA GLN A 194 18.20 -37.56 18.20
C GLN A 194 16.74 -37.42 17.75
N THR A 195 16.41 -37.80 16.52
CA THR A 195 15.04 -37.72 15.96
C THR A 195 13.98 -38.49 16.78
N LYS A 196 14.37 -39.28 17.76
CA LYS A 196 13.47 -40.05 18.66
C LYS A 196 13.44 -39.53 20.11
N ASN A 197 14.04 -38.39 20.42
CA ASN A 197 14.02 -37.82 21.77
C ASN A 197 12.62 -37.31 22.12
N SER A 198 12.16 -37.59 23.36
CA SER A 198 10.85 -37.14 23.86
C SER A 198 10.64 -35.60 23.75
N ASN A 199 11.73 -34.82 23.78
CA ASN A 199 11.69 -33.37 23.65
C ASN A 199 11.39 -32.93 22.21
N GLN A 200 11.94 -33.58 21.19
CA GLN A 200 11.64 -33.31 19.77
C GLN A 200 10.22 -33.73 19.41
N GLN A 201 9.75 -34.86 19.93
CA GLN A 201 8.35 -35.28 19.75
C GLN A 201 7.37 -34.24 20.33
N LYS A 202 7.67 -33.68 21.52
CA LYS A 202 6.90 -32.58 22.13
C LYS A 202 6.92 -31.33 21.28
N LEU A 203 8.08 -30.95 20.72
CA LEU A 203 8.20 -29.77 19.84
C LEU A 203 7.39 -29.95 18.54
N MET A 204 7.47 -31.14 17.92
CA MET A 204 6.66 -31.46 16.73
C MET A 204 5.15 -31.44 17.02
N GLY A 205 4.73 -32.00 18.18
CA GLY A 205 3.33 -31.92 18.61
C GLY A 205 2.85 -30.49 18.77
N ARG A 206 3.65 -29.63 19.42
CA ARG A 206 3.36 -28.20 19.56
C ARG A 206 3.35 -27.47 18.21
N LEU A 207 4.26 -27.81 17.30
CA LEU A 207 4.30 -27.25 15.95
C LEU A 207 3.00 -27.55 15.21
N ASN A 208 2.56 -28.80 15.19
CA ASN A 208 1.32 -29.20 14.54
C ASN A 208 0.10 -28.49 15.17
N GLN A 209 0.05 -28.40 16.49
CA GLN A 209 -1.01 -27.68 17.20
C GLN A 209 -1.03 -26.18 16.85
N SER A 210 0.14 -25.54 16.72
CA SER A 210 0.25 -24.13 16.35
C SER A 210 -0.07 -23.85 14.88
N ALA A 211 0.14 -24.82 13.99
CA ALA A 211 -0.21 -24.72 12.57
C ALA A 211 -1.72 -24.86 12.31
N GLU A 212 -2.46 -25.55 13.19
CA GLU A 212 -3.88 -25.90 12.94
C GLU A 212 -4.80 -24.71 12.72
N PRO A 213 -4.74 -23.61 13.50
CA PRO A 213 -5.57 -22.41 13.21
C PRO A 213 -5.31 -21.83 11.82
N ILE A 214 -4.04 -21.80 11.39
CA ILE A 214 -3.66 -21.27 10.08
C ILE A 214 -4.16 -22.21 8.98
N MET A 215 -3.99 -23.52 9.14
CA MET A 215 -4.48 -24.52 8.19
C MET A 215 -6.01 -24.52 8.11
N ALA A 216 -6.72 -24.38 9.22
CA ALA A 216 -8.17 -24.28 9.26
C ALA A 216 -8.68 -23.09 8.44
N TRP A 217 -8.07 -21.92 8.58
CA TRP A 217 -8.37 -20.78 7.75
C TRP A 217 -8.05 -21.03 6.27
N LEU A 218 -6.86 -21.58 5.95
CA LEU A 218 -6.44 -21.83 4.57
C LEU A 218 -7.30 -22.87 3.83
N ARG A 219 -8.02 -23.76 4.54
CA ARG A 219 -8.97 -24.72 3.93
C ARG A 219 -10.18 -24.03 3.29
N VAL A 220 -10.57 -22.86 3.81
CA VAL A 220 -11.74 -22.08 3.34
C VAL A 220 -11.36 -20.83 2.54
N ALA A 221 -10.10 -20.44 2.57
CA ALA A 221 -9.59 -19.28 1.84
C ALA A 221 -9.46 -19.59 0.34
N ASP A 222 -9.90 -18.67 -0.53
CA ASP A 222 -9.67 -18.75 -1.97
C ASP A 222 -8.26 -18.25 -2.33
N ARG A 223 -7.28 -19.15 -2.25
CA ARG A 223 -5.88 -18.84 -2.56
C ARG A 223 -5.63 -18.36 -3.99
N SER A 224 -6.57 -18.53 -4.91
CA SER A 224 -6.44 -17.98 -6.25
C SER A 224 -6.61 -16.47 -6.29
N LYS A 225 -7.29 -15.89 -5.29
CA LYS A 225 -7.65 -14.47 -5.21
C LYS A 225 -7.07 -13.75 -3.98
N ASP A 226 -6.69 -14.51 -2.94
CA ASP A 226 -6.18 -13.96 -1.68
C ASP A 226 -4.65 -14.13 -1.63
N GLU A 227 -3.93 -13.05 -1.90
CA GLU A 227 -2.47 -13.03 -1.88
C GLU A 227 -1.90 -13.31 -0.47
N PHE A 228 -2.61 -12.86 0.57
CA PHE A 228 -2.17 -13.17 1.93
C PHE A 228 -2.34 -14.66 2.26
N ALA A 229 -3.37 -15.31 1.75
CA ALA A 229 -3.52 -16.76 1.87
C ALA A 229 -2.42 -17.52 1.11
N LYS A 230 -1.97 -17.03 -0.06
CA LYS A 230 -0.78 -17.57 -0.75
C LYS A 230 0.47 -17.45 0.12
N PHE A 231 0.71 -16.25 0.68
CA PHE A 231 1.83 -16.01 1.58
C PHE A 231 1.80 -16.93 2.80
N ALA A 232 0.67 -17.07 3.49
CA ALA A 232 0.51 -17.94 4.65
C ALA A 232 0.73 -19.42 4.30
N TYR A 233 0.27 -19.86 3.13
CA TYR A 233 0.55 -21.21 2.64
C TYR A 233 2.05 -21.44 2.40
N HIS A 234 2.70 -20.46 1.71
CA HIS A 234 4.14 -20.51 1.47
C HIS A 234 4.95 -20.53 2.78
N LEU A 235 4.53 -19.77 3.77
CA LEU A 235 5.12 -19.73 5.11
C LEU A 235 5.08 -21.10 5.79
N LEU A 236 3.93 -21.80 5.76
CA LEU A 236 3.79 -23.14 6.31
C LEU A 236 4.66 -24.15 5.53
N GLU A 237 4.60 -24.13 4.21
CA GLU A 237 5.33 -25.04 3.33
C GLU A 237 6.84 -24.86 3.48
N SER A 238 7.34 -23.62 3.48
CA SER A 238 8.78 -23.35 3.61
C SER A 238 9.31 -23.69 5.00
N SER A 239 8.52 -23.43 6.06
CA SER A 239 8.86 -23.87 7.42
C SER A 239 8.97 -25.39 7.49
N HIS A 240 8.03 -26.12 6.88
CA HIS A 240 8.06 -27.58 6.81
C HIS A 240 9.28 -28.08 6.04
N LYS A 241 9.62 -27.46 4.89
CA LYS A 241 10.81 -27.79 4.09
C LYS A 241 12.10 -27.58 4.88
N LEU A 242 12.22 -26.48 5.64
CA LEU A 242 13.38 -26.21 6.49
C LEU A 242 13.53 -27.26 7.60
N ILE A 243 12.44 -27.70 8.22
CA ILE A 243 12.44 -28.72 9.26
C ILE A 243 12.84 -30.08 8.69
N THR A 244 12.20 -30.52 7.60
CA THR A 244 12.43 -31.83 7.00
C THR A 244 13.78 -31.96 6.32
N ASN A 245 14.32 -30.88 5.77
CA ASN A 245 15.60 -30.83 5.08
C ASN A 245 16.68 -30.05 5.87
N HIS A 246 16.55 -29.93 7.18
CA HIS A 246 17.45 -29.09 8.01
C HIS A 246 18.94 -29.41 7.75
N ALA A 247 19.30 -30.64 7.46
CA ALA A 247 20.68 -31.02 7.15
C ALA A 247 21.26 -30.42 5.87
N LYS A 248 20.41 -29.85 4.98
CA LYS A 248 20.83 -29.15 3.74
C LYS A 248 21.16 -27.68 3.95
N TYR A 249 20.84 -27.15 5.11
CA TYR A 249 21.03 -25.74 5.47
C TYR A 249 21.91 -25.63 6.70
N SER A 250 22.63 -24.56 6.87
CA SER A 250 23.30 -24.25 8.13
C SER A 250 22.28 -23.75 9.17
N LYS A 251 22.67 -23.82 10.44
CA LYS A 251 21.90 -23.26 11.56
C LYS A 251 21.67 -21.75 11.36
N ALA A 252 22.68 -21.03 10.83
CA ALA A 252 22.62 -19.61 10.59
C ALA A 252 21.60 -19.26 9.49
N GLU A 253 21.66 -19.93 8.33
CA GLU A 253 20.70 -19.73 7.22
C GLU A 253 19.27 -19.99 7.67
N SER A 254 19.06 -21.09 8.44
CA SER A 254 17.72 -21.39 8.99
C SER A 254 17.24 -20.31 9.94
N ALA A 255 18.10 -19.80 10.81
CA ALA A 255 17.74 -18.72 11.75
C ALA A 255 17.42 -17.40 11.03
N GLU A 256 18.22 -17.06 10.01
CA GLU A 256 18.06 -15.85 9.19
C GLU A 256 16.73 -15.89 8.40
N TRP A 257 16.37 -17.02 7.83
CA TRP A 257 15.10 -17.17 7.15
C TRP A 257 13.91 -16.86 8.08
N PHE A 258 13.93 -17.38 9.33
CA PHE A 258 12.86 -17.08 10.29
C PHE A 258 12.83 -15.60 10.70
N VAL A 259 13.98 -14.91 10.77
CA VAL A 259 14.04 -13.48 11.01
C VAL A 259 13.41 -12.71 9.84
N GLY A 260 13.77 -13.09 8.61
CA GLY A 260 13.22 -12.47 7.40
C GLY A 260 11.70 -12.61 7.29
N ILE A 261 11.16 -13.82 7.48
CA ILE A 261 9.71 -14.04 7.34
C ILE A 261 8.89 -13.36 8.47
N HIS A 262 9.46 -13.24 9.69
CA HIS A 262 8.86 -12.43 10.75
C HIS A 262 8.81 -10.96 10.38
N ALA A 263 9.92 -10.41 9.87
CA ALA A 263 9.98 -9.02 9.44
C ALA A 263 8.99 -8.73 8.30
N GLU A 264 8.83 -9.67 7.35
CA GLU A 264 7.87 -9.56 6.24
C GLU A 264 6.43 -9.55 6.76
N LEU A 265 6.08 -10.43 7.70
CA LEU A 265 4.75 -10.47 8.32
C LEU A 265 4.45 -9.16 9.06
N GLU A 266 5.39 -8.62 9.84
CA GLU A 266 5.22 -7.35 10.54
C GLU A 266 5.10 -6.16 9.57
N ALA A 267 5.91 -6.13 8.53
CA ALA A 267 5.82 -5.09 7.49
C ALA A 267 4.47 -5.14 6.77
N TYR A 268 3.96 -6.35 6.48
CA TYR A 268 2.63 -6.54 5.90
C TYR A 268 1.53 -6.01 6.82
N LYS A 269 1.55 -6.38 8.11
CA LYS A 269 0.60 -5.86 9.12
C LYS A 269 0.64 -4.33 9.19
N GLY A 270 1.85 -3.76 9.22
CA GLY A 270 2.03 -2.30 9.23
C GLY A 270 1.34 -1.63 8.03
N ARG A 271 1.53 -2.16 6.82
CA ARG A 271 0.87 -1.63 5.61
C ARG A 271 -0.65 -1.71 5.68
N MET A 272 -1.20 -2.88 6.04
CA MET A 272 -2.66 -3.07 6.16
C MET A 272 -3.25 -2.15 7.23
N SER A 273 -2.56 -1.98 8.36
CA SER A 273 -2.95 -1.05 9.41
C SER A 273 -2.94 0.40 8.92
N SER A 274 -1.91 0.81 8.19
CA SER A 274 -1.83 2.15 7.59
C SER A 274 -3.00 2.40 6.64
N MET A 275 -3.33 1.44 5.76
CA MET A 275 -4.45 1.56 4.82
C MET A 275 -5.79 1.69 5.54
N THR A 276 -6.04 0.89 6.57
CA THR A 276 -7.29 0.97 7.34
C THR A 276 -7.40 2.24 8.17
N THR A 277 -6.27 2.76 8.67
CA THR A 277 -6.22 4.01 9.45
C THR A 277 -6.39 5.25 8.56
N ALA A 278 -5.79 5.24 7.37
CA ALA A 278 -5.87 6.34 6.42
C ALA A 278 -7.24 6.47 5.76
N ALA A 279 -7.99 5.35 5.61
CA ALA A 279 -9.29 5.34 4.96
C ALA A 279 -10.27 6.38 5.56
N LEU A 280 -11.00 7.06 4.68
CA LEU A 280 -11.90 8.16 5.04
C LEU A 280 -13.36 7.71 5.04
N SER A 281 -14.14 8.20 6.01
CA SER A 281 -15.60 8.11 5.96
C SER A 281 -16.19 9.27 5.15
N GLU A 282 -17.43 9.15 4.72
CA GLU A 282 -18.16 10.22 4.04
C GLU A 282 -18.27 11.47 4.92
N GLU A 283 -18.49 11.29 6.22
CA GLU A 283 -18.55 12.37 7.22
C GLU A 283 -17.21 13.10 7.35
N GLU A 284 -16.09 12.37 7.44
CA GLU A 284 -14.74 12.98 7.52
C GLU A 284 -14.39 13.79 6.28
N ILE A 285 -14.83 13.34 5.10
CA ILE A 285 -14.63 14.11 3.84
C ILE A 285 -15.51 15.35 3.84
N THR A 286 -16.77 15.24 4.25
CA THR A 286 -17.69 16.36 4.30
C THR A 286 -17.19 17.45 5.26
N ASP A 287 -16.72 17.06 6.44
CA ASP A 287 -16.10 17.98 7.40
C ASP A 287 -14.84 18.66 6.83
N LEU A 288 -13.97 17.90 6.18
CA LEU A 288 -12.74 18.40 5.60
C LEU A 288 -13.03 19.41 4.48
N THR A 289 -13.90 19.05 3.54
CA THR A 289 -14.24 19.91 2.38
C THR A 289 -15.05 21.12 2.80
N GLY A 290 -15.90 21.01 3.82
CA GLY A 290 -16.63 22.14 4.41
C GLY A 290 -15.67 23.17 5.00
N LYS A 291 -14.74 22.77 5.85
CA LYS A 291 -13.71 23.66 6.43
C LYS A 291 -12.81 24.29 5.36
N LEU A 292 -12.42 23.53 4.34
CA LEU A 292 -11.63 24.07 3.24
C LEU A 292 -12.39 25.10 2.41
N SER A 293 -13.69 24.95 2.23
CA SER A 293 -14.54 25.91 1.53
C SER A 293 -14.75 27.19 2.35
N GLU A 294 -14.86 27.07 3.67
CA GLU A 294 -14.97 28.23 4.58
C GLU A 294 -13.68 29.03 4.62
N ASP A 295 -12.52 28.39 4.73
CA ASP A 295 -11.21 29.04 4.79
C ASP A 295 -10.76 29.59 3.44
N HIS A 296 -11.24 29.02 2.35
CA HIS A 296 -10.79 29.32 0.99
C HIS A 296 -11.94 29.35 -0.02
N ALA A 297 -12.65 30.48 -0.09
CA ALA A 297 -13.78 30.67 -1.00
C ALA A 297 -13.47 30.44 -2.50
N GLN A 298 -12.19 30.38 -2.86
CA GLN A 298 -11.75 30.09 -4.23
C GLN A 298 -11.74 28.59 -4.56
N LEU A 299 -11.83 27.70 -3.56
CA LEU A 299 -11.85 26.26 -3.79
C LEU A 299 -13.29 25.74 -3.71
N VAL A 300 -13.82 25.34 -4.85
CA VAL A 300 -15.20 24.86 -4.98
C VAL A 300 -15.19 23.35 -5.14
N PHE A 301 -15.76 22.64 -4.16
CA PHE A 301 -15.88 21.18 -4.20
C PHE A 301 -17.14 20.74 -4.95
N SER A 302 -16.99 19.73 -5.79
CA SER A 302 -18.12 19.00 -6.38
C SER A 302 -18.74 18.04 -5.35
N PRO A 303 -19.98 17.57 -5.56
CA PRO A 303 -20.53 16.48 -4.74
C PRO A 303 -19.60 15.26 -4.70
N LEU A 304 -19.49 14.64 -3.52
CA LEU A 304 -18.64 13.45 -3.33
C LEU A 304 -19.13 12.30 -4.21
N GLU A 305 -18.22 11.74 -5.03
CA GLU A 305 -18.52 10.63 -5.92
C GLU A 305 -18.01 9.31 -5.34
N LYS A 306 -18.61 8.20 -5.78
CA LYS A 306 -18.27 6.83 -5.37
C LYS A 306 -17.69 6.05 -6.55
N LEU A 307 -16.48 5.51 -6.39
CA LEU A 307 -15.91 4.55 -7.32
C LEU A 307 -16.33 3.12 -6.91
N TYR A 308 -16.82 2.35 -7.87
CA TYR A 308 -17.26 0.97 -7.65
C TYR A 308 -16.44 -0.02 -8.45
N PHE A 309 -16.09 -1.16 -7.84
CA PHE A 309 -15.43 -2.26 -8.55
C PHE A 309 -16.45 -3.28 -9.07
N PRO A 310 -16.30 -3.71 -10.36
CA PRO A 310 -17.07 -4.80 -10.91
C PRO A 310 -16.68 -6.15 -10.26
N PRO A 311 -17.52 -7.22 -10.37
CA PRO A 311 -18.82 -7.20 -11.02
C PRO A 311 -19.96 -6.71 -10.12
N ASN A 312 -19.77 -6.68 -8.79
CA ASN A 312 -20.84 -6.54 -7.80
C ASN A 312 -21.16 -5.09 -7.45
N LYS A 313 -20.57 -4.10 -8.12
CA LYS A 313 -20.71 -2.67 -7.83
C LYS A 313 -20.52 -2.35 -6.34
N LYS A 314 -19.51 -2.96 -5.71
CA LYS A 314 -19.13 -2.65 -4.32
C LYS A 314 -18.31 -1.37 -4.28
N LEU A 315 -18.54 -0.53 -3.27
CA LEU A 315 -17.74 0.66 -3.02
C LEU A 315 -16.26 0.28 -2.93
N ALA A 316 -15.41 0.98 -3.68
CA ALA A 316 -13.97 0.79 -3.69
C ALA A 316 -13.23 2.00 -3.15
N ALA A 317 -13.62 3.20 -3.57
CA ALA A 317 -12.95 4.44 -3.22
C ALA A 317 -13.91 5.63 -3.26
N TRP A 318 -13.50 6.72 -2.64
CA TRP A 318 -14.06 8.05 -2.82
C TRP A 318 -13.35 8.76 -3.96
N ILE A 319 -14.12 9.55 -4.73
CA ILE A 319 -13.59 10.52 -5.68
C ILE A 319 -13.94 11.91 -5.16
N ILE A 320 -12.92 12.69 -4.84
CA ILE A 320 -13.05 14.07 -4.37
C ILE A 320 -12.57 14.98 -5.50
N ARG A 321 -13.44 15.89 -5.94
CA ARG A 321 -13.11 16.89 -6.97
C ARG A 321 -13.28 18.27 -6.42
N ALA A 322 -12.35 19.14 -6.79
CA ALA A 322 -12.47 20.57 -6.53
C ALA A 322 -11.91 21.37 -7.70
N SER A 323 -12.44 22.58 -7.91
CA SER A 323 -11.91 23.53 -8.88
C SER A 323 -11.52 24.83 -8.17
N LYS A 324 -10.47 25.49 -8.68
CA LYS A 324 -10.07 26.82 -8.20
C LYS A 324 -10.72 27.87 -9.08
N SER A 325 -11.58 28.68 -8.48
CA SER A 325 -12.19 29.82 -9.20
C SER A 325 -11.14 30.82 -9.72
N SER A 326 -11.48 31.46 -10.82
CA SER A 326 -10.65 32.46 -11.48
C SER A 326 -10.47 33.71 -10.64
#